data_05f25e371158875109773d35e1b6e854
#
_entry.id   05f25e371158875109773d35e1b6e854
#
_cell.length_a   1.000
_cell.length_b   1.000
_cell.length_c   1.000
_cell.angle_alpha   90.00
_cell.angle_beta   90.00
_cell.angle_gamma   90.00
#
_symmetry.space_group_name_H-M   'P 1'
#
loop_
_entity.id
_entity.type
_entity.pdbx_description
1 polymer ?
#
loop_
_entity_poly.entity_id
_entity_poly.type
_entity_poly.pdbx_seq_one_letter_code
_entity_poly.pdbx_strand_id
1 'polypeptide(L)'
;MSVKDFVQKRREALIELRRDFHKYPETAWLEYRSAAKIAATLISLGYDVALGEEVLDLDSRMGLPSKDVMSAAMARAIDEGANPELVEKLGFGKTAIVATMKFSDEGPVVAFRVDMDSNDVIESKEAGHAPVKGGYRSCHDKAMHACGHDAHMAMGLGLAEYVAEHKDQFKGTLKLIFQPAEEGVRGAKAMVNAGVVDDVDYMFGLHIGFNENYANCFACSNHGFLATTKLDAVFHGYAAHAGSSPEKAKNAMLAGCTAVLNLQAIARHGKGASRMNVGIFESGTGHNVTPDTAVLKLETRGATTEINDYVIGRAETIIKAAAEMHDCSYEITKQGETPSCRMSDELAPEIQSIIKPLGIFRDVPLDYSGGGSEDCAYFLNRVISRGGMGTYMLVGSAIKAPHHNPLFDIDEEDMLNGVIALGTIAAHYLK
;
A
#
# COMPACT_ATOMS: atom_id res chain seq x y z
N MET A 1 -31.73 5.97 8.76
CA MET A 1 -31.51 4.57 8.25
C MET A 1 -30.26 4.06 8.92
N SER A 2 -30.24 2.80 9.40
CA SER A 2 -29.00 2.23 9.97
C SER A 2 -27.96 2.00 8.87
N VAL A 3 -26.66 1.93 9.23
CA VAL A 3 -25.58 1.57 8.28
C VAL A 3 -25.87 0.22 7.61
N LYS A 4 -26.39 -0.76 8.37
CA LYS A 4 -26.74 -2.08 7.86
C LYS A 4 -27.84 -2.02 6.79
N ASP A 5 -28.91 -1.24 7.01
CA ASP A 5 -29.98 -1.08 6.04
C ASP A 5 -29.50 -0.37 4.78
N PHE A 6 -28.63 0.64 4.93
CA PHE A 6 -28.00 1.33 3.81
C PHE A 6 -27.17 0.35 2.95
N VAL A 7 -26.28 -0.43 3.56
CA VAL A 7 -25.44 -1.40 2.84
C VAL A 7 -26.29 -2.48 2.16
N GLN A 8 -27.35 -2.97 2.83
CA GLN A 8 -28.26 -3.93 2.21
C GLN A 8 -28.95 -3.36 0.96
N LYS A 9 -29.36 -2.10 1.00
CA LYS A 9 -29.95 -1.39 -0.15
C LYS A 9 -28.95 -1.18 -1.29
N ARG A 10 -27.67 -0.97 -0.97
CA ARG A 10 -26.59 -0.67 -1.93
C ARG A 10 -25.75 -1.89 -2.32
N ARG A 11 -26.13 -3.07 -1.80
CA ARG A 11 -25.36 -4.33 -1.90
C ARG A 11 -24.83 -4.60 -3.31
N GLU A 12 -25.70 -4.68 -4.30
CA GLU A 12 -25.32 -4.99 -5.68
C GLU A 12 -24.38 -3.93 -6.27
N ALA A 13 -24.65 -2.65 -6.02
CA ALA A 13 -23.82 -1.56 -6.51
C ALA A 13 -22.41 -1.58 -5.91
N LEU A 14 -22.26 -1.90 -4.62
CA LEU A 14 -20.95 -2.02 -3.97
C LEU A 14 -20.16 -3.22 -4.50
N ILE A 15 -20.82 -4.35 -4.76
CA ILE A 15 -20.20 -5.52 -5.37
C ILE A 15 -19.76 -5.22 -6.82
N GLU A 16 -20.61 -4.58 -7.61
CA GLU A 16 -20.27 -4.17 -8.97
C GLU A 16 -19.11 -3.18 -9.00
N LEU A 17 -19.07 -2.26 -8.04
CA LEU A 17 -17.99 -1.30 -7.89
C LEU A 17 -16.65 -2.00 -7.60
N ARG A 18 -16.61 -2.95 -6.65
CA ARG A 18 -15.43 -3.77 -6.37
C ARG A 18 -14.98 -4.54 -7.60
N ARG A 19 -15.91 -5.19 -8.30
CA ARG A 19 -15.63 -5.97 -9.51
C ARG A 19 -15.12 -5.12 -10.66
N ASP A 20 -15.56 -3.88 -10.77
CA ASP A 20 -15.03 -2.94 -11.75
C ASP A 20 -13.57 -2.57 -11.44
N PHE A 21 -13.22 -2.27 -10.19
CA PHE A 21 -11.82 -2.07 -9.80
C PHE A 21 -10.97 -3.32 -10.02
N HIS A 22 -11.48 -4.50 -9.66
CA HIS A 22 -10.79 -5.77 -9.89
C HIS A 22 -10.47 -6.02 -11.36
N LYS A 23 -11.42 -5.69 -12.23
CA LYS A 23 -11.29 -5.90 -13.69
C LYS A 23 -10.24 -5.00 -14.34
N TYR A 24 -10.05 -3.80 -13.81
CA TYR A 24 -9.13 -2.80 -14.33
C TYR A 24 -8.05 -2.44 -13.29
N PRO A 25 -7.22 -3.42 -12.88
CA PRO A 25 -6.21 -3.19 -11.85
C PRO A 25 -5.08 -2.32 -12.36
N GLU A 26 -4.59 -1.44 -11.50
CA GLU A 26 -3.51 -0.52 -11.82
C GLU A 26 -2.45 -0.61 -10.72
N THR A 27 -1.18 -0.78 -11.13
CA THR A 27 -0.07 -0.95 -10.18
C THR A 27 0.43 0.40 -9.67
N ALA A 28 1.27 0.36 -8.63
CA ALA A 28 1.78 1.51 -7.91
C ALA A 28 2.18 2.71 -8.77
N TRP A 29 1.64 3.90 -8.47
CA TRP A 29 1.79 5.18 -9.18
C TRP A 29 1.12 5.24 -10.56
N LEU A 30 0.37 4.21 -10.96
CA LEU A 30 -0.32 4.12 -12.25
C LEU A 30 -1.85 4.05 -12.08
N GLU A 31 -2.40 4.34 -10.89
CA GLU A 31 -3.79 4.19 -10.49
C GLU A 31 -4.71 5.28 -11.10
N TYR A 32 -4.47 5.67 -12.35
CA TYR A 32 -5.13 6.83 -12.99
C TYR A 32 -6.63 6.64 -13.18
N ARG A 33 -7.07 5.45 -13.64
CA ARG A 33 -8.49 5.15 -13.85
C ARG A 33 -9.22 5.05 -12.51
N SER A 34 -8.65 4.32 -11.58
CA SER A 34 -9.19 4.12 -10.23
C SER A 34 -9.31 5.46 -9.51
N ALA A 35 -8.23 6.25 -9.48
CA ALA A 35 -8.20 7.56 -8.85
C ALA A 35 -9.19 8.54 -9.51
N ALA A 36 -9.26 8.60 -10.84
CA ALA A 36 -10.19 9.48 -11.54
C ALA A 36 -11.66 9.10 -11.24
N LYS A 37 -11.98 7.79 -11.17
CA LYS A 37 -13.32 7.30 -10.83
C LYS A 37 -13.69 7.65 -9.38
N ILE A 38 -12.76 7.43 -8.45
CA ILE A 38 -12.94 7.76 -7.02
C ILE A 38 -13.15 9.27 -6.85
N ALA A 39 -12.29 10.09 -7.44
CA ALA A 39 -12.40 11.54 -7.37
C ALA A 39 -13.73 12.06 -7.93
N ALA A 40 -14.15 11.57 -9.11
CA ALA A 40 -15.42 11.95 -9.71
C ALA A 40 -16.62 11.56 -8.81
N THR A 41 -16.58 10.38 -8.20
CA THR A 41 -17.63 9.92 -7.28
C THR A 41 -17.69 10.82 -6.05
N LEU A 42 -16.55 11.09 -5.40
CA LEU A 42 -16.49 11.94 -4.19
C LEU A 42 -16.94 13.38 -4.46
N ILE A 43 -16.54 13.96 -5.59
CA ILE A 43 -17.04 15.29 -6.03
C ILE A 43 -18.56 15.26 -6.19
N SER A 44 -19.13 14.22 -6.82
CA SER A 44 -20.58 14.11 -7.00
C SER A 44 -21.35 13.95 -5.71
N LEU A 45 -20.71 13.39 -4.66
CA LEU A 45 -21.26 13.27 -3.31
C LEU A 45 -21.12 14.55 -2.48
N GLY A 46 -20.47 15.59 -3.00
CA GLY A 46 -20.32 16.89 -2.36
C GLY A 46 -19.15 16.99 -1.38
N TYR A 47 -18.15 16.11 -1.49
CA TYR A 47 -16.89 16.25 -0.77
C TYR A 47 -16.02 17.36 -1.39
N ASP A 48 -15.24 18.04 -0.56
CA ASP A 48 -14.09 18.82 -1.00
C ASP A 48 -12.93 17.87 -1.30
N VAL A 49 -12.46 17.84 -2.55
CA VAL A 49 -11.54 16.81 -3.04
C VAL A 49 -10.24 17.45 -3.50
N ALA A 50 -9.18 17.24 -2.72
CA ALA A 50 -7.81 17.60 -3.06
C ALA A 50 -7.11 16.44 -3.77
N LEU A 51 -6.36 16.73 -4.83
CA LEU A 51 -5.76 15.77 -5.76
C LEU A 51 -4.28 16.03 -6.01
N GLY A 52 -3.53 14.97 -6.18
CA GLY A 52 -2.18 15.05 -6.75
C GLY A 52 -1.23 15.91 -5.92
N GLU A 53 -0.72 16.98 -6.51
CA GLU A 53 0.27 17.88 -5.87
C GLU A 53 -0.24 18.56 -4.60
N GLU A 54 -1.54 18.71 -4.45
CA GLU A 54 -2.13 19.31 -3.25
C GLU A 54 -1.99 18.42 -2.02
N VAL A 55 -1.79 17.11 -2.22
CA VAL A 55 -1.77 16.08 -1.19
C VAL A 55 -0.55 15.17 -1.24
N LEU A 56 0.45 15.53 -2.05
CA LEU A 56 1.71 14.79 -2.21
C LEU A 56 2.92 15.73 -2.14
N ASP A 57 3.87 15.40 -1.27
CA ASP A 57 5.25 15.88 -1.40
C ASP A 57 5.95 15.10 -2.52
N LEU A 58 6.13 15.73 -3.67
CA LEU A 58 6.64 15.08 -4.88
C LEU A 58 8.06 14.54 -4.73
N ASP A 59 8.87 15.16 -3.88
CA ASP A 59 10.27 14.75 -3.65
C ASP A 59 10.37 13.51 -2.75
N SER A 60 9.32 13.23 -1.98
CA SER A 60 9.25 12.06 -1.10
C SER A 60 8.69 10.80 -1.76
N ARG A 61 8.27 10.87 -3.01
CA ARG A 61 7.79 9.69 -3.75
C ARG A 61 8.95 8.74 -4.06
N MET A 62 8.72 7.45 -3.91
CA MET A 62 9.73 6.41 -4.13
C MET A 62 9.27 5.42 -5.21
N GLY A 63 10.24 4.83 -5.91
CA GLY A 63 9.97 3.75 -6.86
C GLY A 63 9.03 4.14 -8.02
N LEU A 64 9.11 5.36 -8.50
CA LEU A 64 8.31 5.84 -9.62
C LEU A 64 8.65 5.08 -10.91
N PRO A 65 7.65 4.66 -11.70
CA PRO A 65 7.87 4.17 -13.05
C PRO A 65 8.49 5.23 -13.97
N SER A 66 9.03 4.79 -15.11
CA SER A 66 9.51 5.75 -16.11
C SER A 66 8.38 6.62 -16.67
N LYS A 67 8.72 7.80 -17.18
CA LYS A 67 7.74 8.72 -17.79
C LYS A 67 6.96 8.07 -18.94
N ASP A 68 7.61 7.23 -19.73
CA ASP A 68 6.96 6.52 -20.85
C ASP A 68 5.91 5.53 -20.35
N VAL A 69 6.22 4.80 -19.28
CA VAL A 69 5.27 3.86 -18.63
C VAL A 69 4.08 4.62 -18.06
N MET A 70 4.33 5.73 -17.37
CA MET A 70 3.25 6.57 -16.82
C MET A 70 2.39 7.18 -17.92
N SER A 71 2.98 7.69 -19.02
CA SER A 71 2.23 8.24 -20.16
C SER A 71 1.34 7.17 -20.83
N ALA A 72 1.86 5.96 -21.00
CA ALA A 72 1.09 4.84 -21.56
C ALA A 72 -0.09 4.44 -20.65
N ALA A 73 0.12 4.43 -19.33
CA ALA A 73 -0.93 4.15 -18.36
C ALA A 73 -2.02 5.24 -18.33
N MET A 74 -1.64 6.53 -18.43
CA MET A 74 -2.59 7.63 -18.54
C MET A 74 -3.48 7.49 -19.79
N ALA A 75 -2.88 7.19 -20.95
CA ALA A 75 -3.62 6.98 -22.19
C ALA A 75 -4.58 5.79 -22.06
N ARG A 76 -4.11 4.66 -21.52
CA ARG A 76 -4.95 3.49 -21.24
C ARG A 76 -6.13 3.82 -20.33
N ALA A 77 -5.91 4.55 -19.24
CA ALA A 77 -6.98 4.94 -18.32
C ALA A 77 -8.09 5.73 -19.02
N ILE A 78 -7.73 6.65 -19.93
CA ILE A 78 -8.69 7.42 -20.74
C ILE A 78 -9.44 6.50 -21.69
N ASP A 79 -8.76 5.60 -22.39
CA ASP A 79 -9.38 4.61 -23.30
C ASP A 79 -10.35 3.68 -22.55
N GLU A 80 -10.10 3.40 -21.28
CA GLU A 80 -10.93 2.62 -20.36
C GLU A 80 -12.02 3.46 -19.66
N GLY A 81 -12.24 4.68 -20.10
CA GLY A 81 -13.36 5.53 -19.70
C GLY A 81 -13.11 6.46 -18.52
N ALA A 82 -11.86 6.66 -18.10
CA ALA A 82 -11.54 7.68 -17.09
C ALA A 82 -11.74 9.10 -17.66
N ASN A 83 -12.13 10.03 -16.79
CA ASN A 83 -12.25 11.44 -17.17
C ASN A 83 -10.86 12.02 -17.51
N PRO A 84 -10.63 12.51 -18.76
CA PRO A 84 -9.33 13.01 -19.18
C PRO A 84 -8.80 14.17 -18.35
N GLU A 85 -9.65 15.08 -17.89
CA GLU A 85 -9.25 16.23 -17.07
C GLU A 85 -8.73 15.79 -15.70
N LEU A 86 -9.34 14.76 -15.11
CA LEU A 86 -8.88 14.18 -13.84
C LEU A 86 -7.57 13.41 -14.06
N VAL A 87 -7.45 12.63 -15.13
CA VAL A 87 -6.22 11.91 -15.47
C VAL A 87 -5.05 12.88 -15.67
N GLU A 88 -5.28 14.03 -16.30
CA GLU A 88 -4.24 15.07 -16.48
C GLU A 88 -3.77 15.63 -15.13
N LYS A 89 -4.69 15.95 -14.21
CA LYS A 89 -4.36 16.42 -12.85
C LYS A 89 -3.57 15.38 -12.05
N LEU A 90 -3.91 14.10 -12.20
CA LEU A 90 -3.27 12.96 -11.53
C LEU A 90 -1.99 12.50 -12.24
N GLY A 91 -1.64 13.09 -13.37
CA GLY A 91 -0.57 12.62 -14.26
C GLY A 91 0.80 12.53 -13.60
N PHE A 92 1.62 11.62 -14.10
CA PHE A 92 3.00 11.38 -13.67
C PHE A 92 3.14 10.97 -12.20
N GLY A 93 2.32 9.99 -11.78
CA GLY A 93 2.39 9.38 -10.45
C GLY A 93 1.90 10.30 -9.33
N LYS A 94 0.85 11.09 -9.59
CA LYS A 94 0.21 11.97 -8.60
C LYS A 94 -1.20 11.49 -8.27
N THR A 95 -1.38 10.18 -8.13
CA THR A 95 -2.69 9.51 -8.04
C THR A 95 -3.35 9.56 -6.66
N ALA A 96 -2.76 10.29 -5.69
CA ALA A 96 -3.30 10.46 -4.35
C ALA A 96 -4.57 11.34 -4.32
N ILE A 97 -5.51 11.00 -3.43
CA ILE A 97 -6.76 11.71 -3.22
C ILE A 97 -7.02 11.89 -1.71
N VAL A 98 -7.43 13.09 -1.33
CA VAL A 98 -8.01 13.36 -0.01
C VAL A 98 -9.35 14.03 -0.19
N ALA A 99 -10.40 13.39 0.32
CA ALA A 99 -11.75 13.95 0.31
C ALA A 99 -12.17 14.36 1.72
N THR A 100 -12.61 15.58 1.87
CA THR A 100 -12.99 16.15 3.15
C THR A 100 -14.47 16.53 3.15
N MET A 101 -15.18 16.17 4.21
CA MET A 101 -16.53 16.66 4.46
C MET A 101 -16.61 17.23 5.89
N LYS A 102 -16.82 18.53 5.99
CA LYS A 102 -16.97 19.23 7.26
C LYS A 102 -18.45 19.39 7.59
N PHE A 103 -18.87 18.92 8.76
CA PHE A 103 -20.24 18.97 9.23
C PHE A 103 -20.46 20.14 10.19
N SER A 104 -19.47 20.45 11.03
CA SER A 104 -19.51 21.57 11.99
C SER A 104 -18.10 22.04 12.33
N ASP A 105 -17.99 23.22 12.96
CA ASP A 105 -16.72 23.72 13.50
C ASP A 105 -16.32 23.04 14.82
N GLU A 106 -17.29 22.41 15.49
CA GLU A 106 -17.10 21.63 16.70
C GLU A 106 -17.02 20.14 16.39
N GLY A 107 -16.18 19.40 17.11
CA GLY A 107 -16.02 17.96 16.95
C GLY A 107 -14.67 17.57 16.37
N PRO A 108 -14.36 16.27 16.34
CA PRO A 108 -13.05 15.76 15.91
C PRO A 108 -12.89 15.77 14.39
N VAL A 109 -11.63 15.69 13.95
CA VAL A 109 -11.24 15.32 12.60
C VAL A 109 -10.96 13.82 12.59
N VAL A 110 -11.80 13.08 11.88
CA VAL A 110 -11.71 11.61 11.77
C VAL A 110 -11.28 11.24 10.37
N ALA A 111 -10.21 10.46 10.25
CA ALA A 111 -9.67 10.04 8.96
C ALA A 111 -9.74 8.52 8.79
N PHE A 112 -10.13 8.09 7.58
CA PHE A 112 -10.04 6.70 7.13
C PHE A 112 -9.13 6.62 5.91
N ARG A 113 -8.17 5.68 5.94
CA ARG A 113 -7.27 5.42 4.82
C ARG A 113 -7.62 4.11 4.15
N VAL A 114 -7.67 4.13 2.85
CA VAL A 114 -7.74 2.98 1.96
C VAL A 114 -6.66 3.13 0.87
N ASP A 115 -6.07 2.03 0.47
CA ASP A 115 -5.12 1.95 -0.63
C ASP A 115 -5.82 1.63 -1.96
N MET A 116 -5.12 1.86 -3.08
CA MET A 116 -5.74 1.79 -4.41
C MET A 116 -5.01 0.90 -5.40
N ASP A 117 -3.72 0.66 -5.21
CA ASP A 117 -2.89 -0.01 -6.18
C ASP A 117 -3.06 -1.52 -6.18
N SER A 118 -2.67 -2.16 -7.27
CA SER A 118 -2.68 -3.60 -7.47
C SER A 118 -1.26 -4.15 -7.55
N ASN A 119 -1.16 -5.50 -7.56
CA ASN A 119 0.10 -6.23 -7.65
C ASN A 119 0.50 -6.52 -9.10
N ASP A 120 1.81 -6.64 -9.35
CA ASP A 120 2.38 -7.17 -10.60
C ASP A 120 2.21 -8.70 -10.65
N VAL A 121 0.98 -9.18 -10.65
CA VAL A 121 0.59 -10.60 -10.67
C VAL A 121 -0.25 -10.90 -11.89
N ILE A 122 0.01 -12.04 -12.55
CA ILE A 122 -0.81 -12.53 -13.66
C ILE A 122 -1.95 -13.35 -13.05
N GLU A 123 -3.16 -12.84 -13.15
CA GLU A 123 -4.35 -13.51 -12.61
C GLU A 123 -4.66 -14.82 -13.33
N SER A 124 -5.04 -15.86 -12.58
CA SER A 124 -5.41 -17.16 -13.08
C SER A 124 -6.55 -17.08 -14.11
N LYS A 125 -6.47 -17.93 -15.15
CA LYS A 125 -7.52 -18.14 -16.17
C LYS A 125 -8.34 -19.40 -15.89
N GLU A 126 -8.14 -20.04 -14.76
CA GLU A 126 -8.86 -21.26 -14.41
C GLU A 126 -10.38 -21.03 -14.35
N ALA A 127 -11.15 -21.91 -14.97
CA ALA A 127 -12.61 -21.80 -14.99
C ALA A 127 -13.26 -21.88 -13.58
N GLY A 128 -12.51 -22.40 -12.59
CA GLY A 128 -12.93 -22.45 -11.18
C GLY A 128 -12.78 -21.12 -10.45
N HIS A 129 -11.94 -20.22 -10.92
CA HIS A 129 -11.67 -18.93 -10.29
C HIS A 129 -12.89 -18.01 -10.36
N ALA A 130 -13.31 -17.42 -9.22
CA ALA A 130 -14.56 -16.64 -9.16
C ALA A 130 -14.56 -15.41 -10.08
N PRO A 131 -13.48 -14.63 -10.22
CA PRO A 131 -13.39 -13.55 -11.20
C PRO A 131 -13.60 -14.00 -12.64
N VAL A 132 -13.12 -15.19 -13.03
CA VAL A 132 -13.35 -15.76 -14.36
C VAL A 132 -14.83 -16.11 -14.55
N LYS A 133 -15.45 -16.80 -13.57
CA LYS A 133 -16.87 -17.15 -13.60
C LYS A 133 -17.79 -15.92 -13.63
N GLY A 134 -17.42 -14.89 -12.86
CA GLY A 134 -18.17 -13.65 -12.73
C GLY A 134 -17.94 -12.64 -13.86
N GLY A 135 -16.99 -12.89 -14.76
CA GLY A 135 -16.68 -12.00 -15.88
C GLY A 135 -15.95 -10.70 -15.48
N TYR A 136 -15.37 -10.67 -14.28
CA TYR A 136 -14.62 -9.51 -13.77
C TYR A 136 -13.12 -9.76 -13.56
N ARG A 137 -12.59 -10.89 -14.07
CA ARG A 137 -11.15 -11.15 -14.10
C ARG A 137 -10.41 -9.96 -14.71
N SER A 138 -9.20 -9.67 -14.20
CA SER A 138 -8.32 -8.63 -14.74
C SER A 138 -8.23 -8.69 -16.27
N CYS A 139 -8.44 -7.55 -16.91
CA CYS A 139 -8.20 -7.36 -18.35
C CYS A 139 -6.75 -6.96 -18.66
N HIS A 140 -5.93 -6.71 -17.65
CA HIS A 140 -4.51 -6.41 -17.76
C HIS A 140 -3.66 -7.67 -17.55
N ASP A 141 -2.76 -7.96 -18.49
CA ASP A 141 -2.02 -9.25 -18.51
C ASP A 141 -0.99 -9.40 -17.38
N LYS A 142 -0.63 -8.33 -16.68
CA LYS A 142 0.42 -8.34 -15.66
C LYS A 142 0.02 -7.62 -14.37
N ALA A 143 -1.26 -7.37 -14.17
CA ALA A 143 -1.75 -6.70 -12.97
C ALA A 143 -3.00 -7.43 -12.44
N MET A 144 -3.11 -7.54 -11.13
CA MET A 144 -4.23 -8.15 -10.44
C MET A 144 -4.35 -7.53 -9.04
N HIS A 145 -5.59 -7.27 -8.59
CA HIS A 145 -5.83 -6.99 -7.17
C HIS A 145 -5.69 -8.28 -6.35
N ALA A 146 -4.42 -8.69 -6.10
CA ALA A 146 -4.09 -9.89 -5.34
C ALA A 146 -3.85 -9.60 -3.84
N CYS A 147 -4.21 -8.40 -3.38
CA CYS A 147 -4.14 -7.98 -1.98
C CYS A 147 -5.46 -7.44 -1.41
N GLY A 148 -6.51 -7.28 -2.26
CA GLY A 148 -7.84 -6.87 -1.81
C GLY A 148 -8.08 -5.35 -1.81
N HIS A 149 -7.17 -4.56 -2.40
CA HIS A 149 -7.32 -3.10 -2.45
C HIS A 149 -8.52 -2.65 -3.30
N ASP A 150 -8.99 -3.46 -4.24
CA ASP A 150 -10.27 -3.29 -4.93
C ASP A 150 -11.46 -3.24 -3.96
N ALA A 151 -11.45 -4.10 -2.94
CA ALA A 151 -12.44 -4.08 -1.87
C ALA A 151 -12.22 -2.89 -0.92
N HIS A 152 -10.98 -2.49 -0.64
CA HIS A 152 -10.71 -1.29 0.17
C HIS A 152 -11.27 -0.03 -0.50
N MET A 153 -11.06 0.15 -1.79
CA MET A 153 -11.66 1.26 -2.57
C MET A 153 -13.19 1.22 -2.51
N ALA A 154 -13.79 0.04 -2.68
CA ALA A 154 -15.25 -0.11 -2.60
C ALA A 154 -15.78 0.18 -1.18
N MET A 155 -15.08 -0.26 -0.13
CA MET A 155 -15.43 0.06 1.26
C MET A 155 -15.31 1.54 1.55
N GLY A 156 -14.23 2.20 1.09
CA GLY A 156 -14.05 3.64 1.23
C GLY A 156 -15.15 4.46 0.56
N LEU A 157 -15.55 4.10 -0.66
CA LEU A 157 -16.65 4.76 -1.37
C LEU A 157 -18.00 4.44 -0.76
N GLY A 158 -18.23 3.22 -0.26
CA GLY A 158 -19.43 2.86 0.48
C GLY A 158 -19.60 3.68 1.76
N LEU A 159 -18.51 3.90 2.50
CA LEU A 159 -18.47 4.82 3.63
C LEU A 159 -18.80 6.26 3.19
N ALA A 160 -18.19 6.73 2.10
CA ALA A 160 -18.43 8.07 1.56
C ALA A 160 -19.90 8.30 1.20
N GLU A 161 -20.53 7.35 0.52
CA GLU A 161 -21.95 7.42 0.16
C GLU A 161 -22.85 7.46 1.41
N TYR A 162 -22.58 6.55 2.39
CA TYR A 162 -23.35 6.51 3.64
C TYR A 162 -23.31 7.85 4.38
N VAL A 163 -22.10 8.42 4.52
CA VAL A 163 -21.93 9.68 5.25
C VAL A 163 -22.56 10.85 4.50
N ALA A 164 -22.42 10.92 3.18
CA ALA A 164 -23.05 11.96 2.38
C ALA A 164 -24.59 11.94 2.46
N GLU A 165 -25.22 10.74 2.44
CA GLU A 165 -26.67 10.58 2.60
C GLU A 165 -27.17 10.95 4.01
N HIS A 166 -26.29 10.93 5.02
CA HIS A 166 -26.67 11.13 6.43
C HIS A 166 -25.95 12.29 7.10
N LYS A 167 -25.37 13.21 6.32
CA LYS A 167 -24.49 14.30 6.79
C LYS A 167 -25.03 15.11 7.96
N ASP A 168 -26.36 15.30 8.03
CA ASP A 168 -27.03 16.08 9.08
C ASP A 168 -26.97 15.38 10.47
N GLN A 169 -26.50 14.13 10.55
CA GLN A 169 -26.36 13.36 11.79
C GLN A 169 -24.96 13.45 12.38
N PHE A 170 -24.00 14.09 11.67
CA PHE A 170 -22.60 14.12 12.02
C PHE A 170 -22.14 15.49 12.49
N LYS A 171 -21.05 15.51 13.27
CA LYS A 171 -20.30 16.70 13.69
C LYS A 171 -18.82 16.53 13.38
N GLY A 172 -18.06 17.63 13.47
CA GLY A 172 -16.64 17.60 13.16
C GLY A 172 -16.36 17.47 11.67
N THR A 173 -15.33 16.73 11.32
CA THR A 173 -14.84 16.59 9.93
C THR A 173 -14.48 15.13 9.62
N LEU A 174 -14.95 14.62 8.49
CA LEU A 174 -14.48 13.36 7.92
C LEU A 174 -13.42 13.63 6.85
N LYS A 175 -12.29 12.91 6.92
CA LYS A 175 -11.31 12.81 5.84
C LYS A 175 -11.24 11.39 5.31
N LEU A 176 -11.36 11.21 4.01
CA LEU A 176 -11.14 9.95 3.32
C LEU A 176 -9.86 10.06 2.51
N ILE A 177 -8.89 9.22 2.83
CA ILE A 177 -7.56 9.20 2.23
C ILE A 177 -7.48 7.98 1.31
N PHE A 178 -7.44 8.22 0.00
CA PHE A 178 -7.21 7.18 -0.99
C PHE A 178 -5.74 7.24 -1.40
N GLN A 179 -4.98 6.28 -0.87
CA GLN A 179 -3.53 6.25 -0.98
C GLN A 179 -3.09 5.45 -2.19
N PRO A 180 -2.22 5.98 -3.06
CA PRO A 180 -1.54 5.20 -4.10
C PRO A 180 -0.34 4.44 -3.55
N ALA A 181 0.13 3.46 -4.31
CA ALA A 181 1.44 2.85 -4.17
C ALA A 181 1.75 2.30 -2.77
N GLU A 182 0.78 1.59 -2.16
CA GLU A 182 1.02 0.84 -0.93
C GLU A 182 1.97 -0.33 -1.23
N GLU A 183 1.75 -1.05 -2.33
CA GLU A 183 2.57 -2.18 -2.75
C GLU A 183 4.02 -1.74 -2.99
N GLY A 184 4.89 -2.28 -2.16
CA GLY A 184 6.28 -1.84 -2.12
C GLY A 184 6.55 -0.71 -1.12
N VAL A 185 5.57 -0.24 -0.33
CA VAL A 185 5.66 0.76 0.75
C VAL A 185 6.19 2.12 0.26
N ARG A 186 5.50 2.73 -0.74
CA ARG A 186 6.02 3.86 -1.53
C ARG A 186 5.23 5.15 -1.37
N GLY A 187 3.89 5.07 -1.12
CA GLY A 187 2.96 6.18 -1.28
C GLY A 187 2.73 7.02 -0.03
N ALA A 188 2.54 6.38 1.12
CA ALA A 188 2.11 7.05 2.36
C ALA A 188 3.06 8.16 2.83
N LYS A 189 4.38 7.96 2.72
CA LYS A 189 5.39 8.95 3.13
C LYS A 189 5.18 10.29 2.42
N ALA A 190 4.92 10.27 1.13
CA ALA A 190 4.70 11.48 0.34
C ALA A 190 3.43 12.22 0.75
N MET A 191 2.35 11.51 1.08
CA MET A 191 1.12 12.11 1.59
C MET A 191 1.29 12.70 2.99
N VAL A 192 1.98 11.99 3.89
CA VAL A 192 2.25 12.48 5.25
C VAL A 192 3.14 13.71 5.24
N ASN A 193 4.16 13.76 4.38
CA ASN A 193 5.04 14.91 4.25
C ASN A 193 4.34 16.13 3.65
N ALA A 194 3.27 15.93 2.87
CA ALA A 194 2.37 16.99 2.44
C ALA A 194 1.42 17.50 3.55
N GLY A 195 1.46 16.90 4.73
CA GLY A 195 0.66 17.34 5.89
C GLY A 195 -0.79 16.85 5.91
N VAL A 196 -1.14 15.84 5.12
CA VAL A 196 -2.52 15.35 4.93
C VAL A 196 -3.23 15.01 6.25
N VAL A 197 -2.49 14.58 7.27
CA VAL A 197 -3.04 14.15 8.57
C VAL A 197 -2.60 15.02 9.74
N ASP A 198 -2.10 16.22 9.49
CA ASP A 198 -1.56 17.08 10.57
C ASP A 198 -2.62 17.62 11.52
N ASP A 199 -3.87 17.64 11.13
CA ASP A 199 -5.04 18.08 11.88
C ASP A 199 -5.96 16.93 12.33
N VAL A 200 -5.54 15.68 12.14
CA VAL A 200 -6.38 14.49 12.41
C VAL A 200 -6.32 14.10 13.88
N ASP A 201 -7.48 13.92 14.52
CA ASP A 201 -7.62 13.45 15.90
C ASP A 201 -7.70 11.92 15.98
N TYR A 202 -8.41 11.28 15.02
CA TYR A 202 -8.59 9.83 14.95
C TYR A 202 -8.26 9.31 13.56
N MET A 203 -7.30 8.39 13.49
CA MET A 203 -6.84 7.77 12.24
C MET A 203 -7.16 6.28 12.20
N PHE A 204 -7.90 5.85 11.19
CA PHE A 204 -8.28 4.46 10.97
C PHE A 204 -7.73 3.94 9.65
N GLY A 205 -6.86 2.93 9.72
CA GLY A 205 -6.50 2.10 8.58
C GLY A 205 -7.23 0.77 8.65
N LEU A 206 -7.33 0.07 7.52
CA LEU A 206 -7.89 -1.28 7.49
C LEU A 206 -7.27 -2.12 6.37
N HIS A 207 -7.38 -3.44 6.53
CA HIS A 207 -7.12 -4.38 5.46
C HIS A 207 -8.16 -5.50 5.45
N ILE A 208 -8.44 -6.07 4.26
CA ILE A 208 -9.30 -7.25 4.12
C ILE A 208 -8.48 -8.49 3.75
N GLY A 209 -8.92 -9.66 4.18
CA GLY A 209 -8.33 -10.94 3.81
C GLY A 209 -7.75 -11.70 5.01
N PHE A 210 -6.46 -11.97 4.98
CA PHE A 210 -5.57 -12.67 5.90
C PHE A 210 -5.53 -14.18 5.71
N ASN A 211 -6.29 -14.98 6.44
CA ASN A 211 -6.29 -16.42 6.27
C ASN A 211 -7.66 -17.01 6.66
N GLU A 212 -7.90 -18.23 6.25
CA GLU A 212 -9.18 -18.93 6.48
C GLU A 212 -9.63 -18.99 7.95
N ASN A 213 -8.70 -18.97 8.91
CA ASN A 213 -9.02 -18.99 10.33
C ASN A 213 -9.69 -17.71 10.81
N TYR A 214 -9.48 -16.60 10.09
CA TYR A 214 -10.05 -15.28 10.39
C TYR A 214 -11.23 -14.91 9.50
N ALA A 215 -11.72 -15.83 8.65
CA ALA A 215 -12.89 -15.58 7.83
C ALA A 215 -14.07 -15.10 8.70
N ASN A 216 -14.74 -14.03 8.24
CA ASN A 216 -15.85 -13.39 8.96
C ASN A 216 -15.50 -12.97 10.40
N CYS A 217 -14.27 -12.47 10.62
CA CYS A 217 -13.82 -11.85 11.87
C CYS A 217 -13.54 -10.37 11.64
N PHE A 218 -13.54 -9.57 12.71
CA PHE A 218 -13.11 -8.18 12.69
C PHE A 218 -12.13 -7.94 13.82
N ALA A 219 -10.84 -7.75 13.51
CA ALA A 219 -9.87 -7.38 14.54
C ALA A 219 -9.78 -5.85 14.66
N CYS A 220 -9.91 -5.37 15.90
CA CYS A 220 -9.98 -3.93 16.21
C CYS A 220 -8.63 -3.24 16.11
N SER A 221 -7.53 -4.00 16.18
CA SER A 221 -6.17 -3.54 16.04
C SER A 221 -5.30 -4.61 15.39
N ASN A 222 -4.16 -4.21 14.82
CA ASN A 222 -3.15 -5.13 14.30
C ASN A 222 -1.75 -4.69 14.75
N HIS A 223 -1.09 -5.54 15.51
CA HIS A 223 0.27 -5.32 15.98
C HIS A 223 1.27 -6.17 15.19
N GLY A 224 2.54 -5.69 15.13
CA GLY A 224 3.62 -6.48 14.56
C GLY A 224 4.04 -6.08 13.14
N PHE A 225 3.61 -4.94 12.64
CA PHE A 225 4.16 -4.38 11.41
C PHE A 225 5.67 -4.13 11.56
N LEU A 226 6.43 -4.75 10.66
CA LEU A 226 7.88 -4.60 10.60
C LEU A 226 8.23 -3.33 9.82
N ALA A 227 9.19 -2.58 10.33
CA ALA A 227 9.87 -1.59 9.50
C ALA A 227 10.58 -2.29 8.34
N THR A 228 10.56 -1.72 7.15
CA THR A 228 11.23 -2.25 5.97
C THR A 228 11.81 -1.16 5.10
N THR A 229 12.87 -1.49 4.37
CA THR A 229 13.42 -0.64 3.30
C THR A 229 13.81 -1.51 2.11
N LYS A 230 13.41 -1.08 0.92
CA LYS A 230 13.74 -1.70 -0.37
C LYS A 230 14.75 -0.82 -1.07
N LEU A 231 15.88 -1.41 -1.49
CA LEU A 231 17.00 -0.71 -2.11
C LEU A 231 17.38 -1.37 -3.43
N ASP A 232 17.68 -0.55 -4.43
CA ASP A 232 18.42 -0.97 -5.61
C ASP A 232 19.87 -0.47 -5.46
N ALA A 233 20.84 -1.36 -5.64
CA ALA A 233 22.26 -1.03 -5.65
C ALA A 233 22.84 -1.40 -7.01
N VAL A 234 23.48 -0.44 -7.67
CA VAL A 234 24.11 -0.61 -8.98
C VAL A 234 25.61 -0.39 -8.84
N PHE A 235 26.39 -1.35 -9.26
CA PHE A 235 27.86 -1.24 -9.36
C PHE A 235 28.25 -0.94 -10.78
N HIS A 236 29.12 0.05 -10.97
CA HIS A 236 29.66 0.46 -12.26
C HIS A 236 31.17 0.21 -12.30
N GLY A 237 31.58 -0.65 -13.21
CA GLY A 237 32.96 -1.03 -13.44
C GLY A 237 33.47 -0.55 -14.81
N TYR A 238 34.35 -1.36 -15.42
CA TYR A 238 34.89 -1.10 -16.75
C TYR A 238 35.08 -2.43 -17.50
N ALA A 239 34.40 -2.56 -18.65
CA ALA A 239 34.50 -3.76 -19.48
C ALA A 239 35.87 -3.88 -20.17
N ALA A 240 36.38 -5.11 -20.26
CA ALA A 240 37.52 -5.42 -21.07
C ALA A 240 37.42 -6.86 -21.60
N HIS A 241 38.24 -7.18 -22.62
CA HIS A 241 38.29 -8.52 -23.16
C HIS A 241 39.01 -9.45 -22.16
N ALA A 242 38.31 -10.44 -21.65
CA ALA A 242 38.79 -11.32 -20.56
C ALA A 242 40.06 -12.10 -20.88
N GLY A 243 40.38 -12.33 -22.17
CA GLY A 243 41.57 -13.05 -22.59
C GLY A 243 42.74 -12.19 -23.02
N SER A 244 42.49 -10.95 -23.53
CA SER A 244 43.57 -10.13 -24.11
C SER A 244 44.01 -8.95 -23.23
N SER A 245 43.16 -8.46 -22.32
CA SER A 245 43.47 -7.31 -21.46
C SER A 245 42.67 -7.36 -20.13
N PRO A 246 42.71 -8.50 -19.40
CA PRO A 246 41.92 -8.64 -18.18
C PRO A 246 42.32 -7.65 -17.08
N GLU A 247 43.59 -7.23 -17.05
CA GLU A 247 44.14 -6.28 -16.06
C GLU A 247 43.57 -4.85 -16.20
N LYS A 248 42.93 -4.52 -17.33
CA LYS A 248 42.28 -3.22 -17.56
C LYS A 248 40.87 -3.17 -17.06
N ALA A 249 40.28 -4.33 -16.76
CA ALA A 249 38.90 -4.42 -16.34
C ALA A 249 38.70 -4.02 -14.88
N LYS A 250 37.53 -3.46 -14.60
CA LYS A 250 36.96 -3.30 -13.24
C LYS A 250 35.68 -4.11 -13.18
N ASN A 251 35.72 -5.23 -12.48
CA ASN A 251 34.71 -6.26 -12.56
C ASN A 251 33.53 -5.98 -11.59
N ALA A 252 32.46 -5.38 -12.11
CA ALA A 252 31.26 -5.09 -11.33
C ALA A 252 30.56 -6.36 -10.81
N MET A 253 30.62 -7.50 -11.53
CA MET A 253 30.06 -8.75 -11.06
C MET A 253 30.75 -9.22 -9.77
N LEU A 254 32.07 -9.08 -9.67
CA LEU A 254 32.81 -9.44 -8.45
C LEU A 254 32.45 -8.51 -7.28
N ALA A 255 32.25 -7.20 -7.55
CA ALA A 255 31.74 -6.28 -6.55
C ALA A 255 30.35 -6.71 -6.04
N GLY A 256 29.44 -7.05 -6.95
CA GLY A 256 28.11 -7.58 -6.61
C GLY A 256 28.16 -8.87 -5.80
N CYS A 257 28.95 -9.85 -6.23
CA CYS A 257 29.14 -11.11 -5.49
C CYS A 257 29.69 -10.89 -4.08
N THR A 258 30.71 -10.03 -3.94
CA THR A 258 31.30 -9.63 -2.65
C THR A 258 30.24 -8.99 -1.76
N ALA A 259 29.42 -8.08 -2.30
CA ALA A 259 28.33 -7.48 -1.57
C ALA A 259 27.30 -8.50 -1.09
N VAL A 260 26.80 -9.38 -1.97
CA VAL A 260 25.78 -10.39 -1.62
C VAL A 260 26.21 -11.28 -0.47
N LEU A 261 27.44 -11.82 -0.51
CA LEU A 261 27.95 -12.70 0.54
C LEU A 261 28.02 -11.98 1.90
N ASN A 262 28.51 -10.73 1.92
CA ASN A 262 28.65 -9.96 3.15
C ASN A 262 27.32 -9.40 3.66
N LEU A 263 26.38 -9.06 2.78
CA LEU A 263 25.02 -8.66 3.15
C LEU A 263 24.30 -9.79 3.90
N GLN A 264 24.41 -11.03 3.43
CA GLN A 264 23.83 -12.19 4.13
C GLN A 264 24.51 -12.49 5.47
N ALA A 265 25.73 -12.04 5.67
CA ALA A 265 26.51 -12.21 6.91
C ALA A 265 26.24 -11.10 7.96
N ILE A 266 25.37 -10.11 7.70
CA ILE A 266 25.00 -9.10 8.69
C ILE A 266 24.47 -9.78 9.95
N ALA A 267 25.07 -9.47 11.10
CA ALA A 267 24.65 -10.02 12.38
C ALA A 267 23.20 -9.67 12.70
N ARG A 268 22.45 -10.65 13.21
CA ARG A 268 21.06 -10.43 13.66
C ARG A 268 21.07 -9.53 14.89
N HIS A 269 20.05 -8.64 14.97
CA HIS A 269 19.96 -7.71 16.09
C HIS A 269 19.44 -8.40 17.37
N GLY A 270 20.08 -8.15 18.51
CA GLY A 270 19.76 -8.84 19.78
C GLY A 270 18.45 -8.41 20.45
N LYS A 271 17.86 -7.26 20.04
CA LYS A 271 16.63 -6.71 20.65
C LYS A 271 15.35 -7.05 19.86
N GLY A 272 15.45 -7.75 18.73
CA GLY A 272 14.27 -8.08 17.93
C GLY A 272 14.60 -8.67 16.58
N ALA A 273 13.55 -9.03 15.85
CA ALA A 273 13.68 -9.59 14.51
C ALA A 273 14.37 -8.60 13.56
N SER A 274 15.34 -9.11 12.82
CA SER A 274 16.02 -8.41 11.72
C SER A 274 16.17 -9.33 10.53
N ARG A 275 15.95 -8.81 9.32
CA ARG A 275 16.04 -9.58 8.07
C ARG A 275 16.82 -8.77 7.04
N MET A 276 17.53 -9.50 6.18
CA MET A 276 18.18 -9.01 4.97
C MET A 276 17.92 -10.04 3.88
N ASN A 277 17.48 -9.58 2.72
CA ASN A 277 17.32 -10.43 1.54
C ASN A 277 17.84 -9.71 0.30
N VAL A 278 18.56 -10.42 -0.56
CA VAL A 278 18.85 -9.99 -1.93
C VAL A 278 17.97 -10.84 -2.84
N GLY A 279 16.96 -10.23 -3.42
CA GLY A 279 15.96 -10.91 -4.24
C GLY A 279 16.36 -11.03 -5.71
N ILE A 280 17.15 -10.06 -6.22
CA ILE A 280 17.62 -10.05 -7.62
C ILE A 280 19.11 -9.71 -7.63
N PHE A 281 19.85 -10.42 -8.47
CA PHE A 281 21.22 -10.11 -8.87
C PHE A 281 21.36 -10.33 -10.36
N GLU A 282 21.70 -9.26 -11.10
CA GLU A 282 21.88 -9.29 -12.54
C GLU A 282 23.24 -8.69 -12.91
N SER A 283 24.02 -9.37 -13.75
CA SER A 283 25.30 -8.86 -14.26
C SER A 283 25.80 -9.65 -15.47
N GLY A 284 26.52 -8.95 -16.37
CA GLY A 284 27.24 -9.53 -17.51
C GLY A 284 26.44 -9.60 -18.80
N THR A 285 27.17 -9.64 -19.93
CA THR A 285 26.63 -9.61 -21.30
C THR A 285 27.16 -10.73 -22.20
N GLY A 286 28.29 -11.35 -21.86
CA GLY A 286 28.90 -12.38 -22.69
C GLY A 286 30.07 -13.11 -22.00
N HIS A 287 30.43 -14.30 -22.50
CA HIS A 287 31.41 -15.18 -21.90
C HIS A 287 32.83 -14.61 -21.81
N ASN A 288 33.22 -13.77 -22.75
CA ASN A 288 34.58 -13.22 -22.89
C ASN A 288 34.67 -11.71 -22.62
N VAL A 289 33.64 -11.14 -21.99
CA VAL A 289 33.58 -9.73 -21.61
C VAL A 289 33.54 -9.65 -20.09
N THR A 290 34.46 -8.91 -19.47
CA THR A 290 34.39 -8.61 -18.04
C THR A 290 33.20 -7.68 -17.78
N PRO A 291 32.26 -8.04 -16.87
CA PRO A 291 31.08 -7.22 -16.62
C PRO A 291 31.42 -5.85 -16.04
N ASP A 292 30.87 -4.81 -16.65
CA ASP A 292 30.98 -3.43 -16.19
C ASP A 292 29.78 -2.94 -15.38
N THR A 293 28.74 -3.75 -15.28
CA THR A 293 27.53 -3.43 -14.52
C THR A 293 27.04 -4.64 -13.72
N ALA A 294 26.65 -4.38 -12.46
CA ALA A 294 25.93 -5.35 -11.64
C ALA A 294 24.81 -4.63 -10.86
N VAL A 295 23.63 -5.24 -10.86
CA VAL A 295 22.44 -4.72 -10.18
C VAL A 295 22.01 -5.69 -9.09
N LEU A 296 21.83 -5.16 -7.88
CA LEU A 296 21.21 -5.87 -6.77
C LEU A 296 19.88 -5.19 -6.42
N LYS A 297 18.82 -5.99 -6.22
CA LYS A 297 17.59 -5.54 -5.57
C LYS A 297 17.44 -6.25 -4.24
N LEU A 298 17.37 -5.49 -3.17
CA LEU A 298 17.44 -6.02 -1.81
C LEU A 298 16.41 -5.37 -0.88
N GLU A 299 16.09 -6.10 0.19
CA GLU A 299 15.13 -5.68 1.21
C GLU A 299 15.75 -5.91 2.59
N THR A 300 15.52 -4.93 3.48
CA THR A 300 15.79 -5.06 4.91
C THR A 300 14.49 -5.01 5.70
N ARG A 301 14.42 -5.71 6.85
CA ARG A 301 13.30 -5.59 7.80
C ARG A 301 13.81 -5.58 9.23
N GLY A 302 13.11 -4.83 10.09
CA GLY A 302 13.35 -4.78 11.53
C GLY A 302 12.03 -4.79 12.31
N ALA A 303 12.04 -5.43 13.50
CA ALA A 303 10.90 -5.37 14.42
C ALA A 303 10.57 -3.94 14.86
N THR A 304 11.56 -3.05 14.83
CA THR A 304 11.41 -1.61 15.04
C THR A 304 12.18 -0.85 13.96
N THR A 305 11.87 0.43 13.79
CA THR A 305 12.58 1.32 12.87
C THR A 305 14.07 1.33 13.15
N GLU A 306 14.49 1.41 14.44
CA GLU A 306 15.90 1.44 14.83
C GLU A 306 16.64 0.14 14.48
N ILE A 307 15.95 -1.00 14.56
CA ILE A 307 16.54 -2.28 14.14
C ILE A 307 16.71 -2.33 12.62
N ASN A 308 15.74 -1.81 11.86
CA ASN A 308 15.86 -1.71 10.41
C ASN A 308 16.99 -0.76 10.01
N ASP A 309 17.10 0.39 10.66
CA ASP A 309 18.16 1.39 10.44
C ASP A 309 19.56 0.79 10.68
N TYR A 310 19.70 -0.05 11.70
CA TYR A 310 20.93 -0.81 11.89
C TYR A 310 21.27 -1.70 10.70
N VAL A 311 20.28 -2.44 10.18
CA VAL A 311 20.51 -3.34 9.03
C VAL A 311 20.84 -2.55 7.77
N ILE A 312 20.12 -1.44 7.51
CA ILE A 312 20.38 -0.53 6.37
C ILE A 312 21.80 0.04 6.45
N GLY A 313 22.19 0.62 7.58
CA GLY A 313 23.50 1.22 7.72
C GLY A 313 24.65 0.21 7.54
N ARG A 314 24.43 -1.05 7.94
CA ARG A 314 25.38 -2.15 7.64
C ARG A 314 25.39 -2.49 6.17
N ALA A 315 24.22 -2.55 5.52
CA ALA A 315 24.10 -2.84 4.10
C ALA A 315 24.81 -1.78 3.23
N GLU A 316 24.57 -0.51 3.47
CA GLU A 316 25.24 0.60 2.77
C GLU A 316 26.76 0.56 2.93
N THR A 317 27.25 0.29 4.16
CA THR A 317 28.68 0.11 4.42
C THR A 317 29.29 -1.03 3.60
N ILE A 318 28.59 -2.16 3.51
CA ILE A 318 29.04 -3.35 2.76
C ILE A 318 29.07 -3.06 1.26
N ILE A 319 28.01 -2.45 0.72
CA ILE A 319 27.93 -2.10 -0.72
C ILE A 319 29.09 -1.18 -1.10
N LYS A 320 29.31 -0.13 -0.31
CA LYS A 320 30.46 0.77 -0.50
C LYS A 320 31.79 0.04 -0.49
N ALA A 321 32.05 -0.77 0.54
CA ALA A 321 33.31 -1.50 0.67
C ALA A 321 33.53 -2.52 -0.46
N ALA A 322 32.46 -3.19 -0.90
CA ALA A 322 32.50 -4.11 -2.03
C ALA A 322 32.84 -3.40 -3.36
N ALA A 323 32.31 -2.22 -3.58
CA ALA A 323 32.67 -1.40 -4.75
C ALA A 323 34.15 -1.00 -4.71
N GLU A 324 34.63 -0.49 -3.58
CA GLU A 324 36.03 -0.07 -3.40
C GLU A 324 37.02 -1.23 -3.59
N MET A 325 36.67 -2.45 -3.10
CA MET A 325 37.50 -3.65 -3.23
C MET A 325 37.78 -4.03 -4.71
N HIS A 326 36.88 -3.68 -5.62
CA HIS A 326 36.94 -4.01 -7.03
C HIS A 326 37.14 -2.79 -7.96
N ASP A 327 37.54 -1.65 -7.41
CA ASP A 327 37.73 -0.38 -8.12
C ASP A 327 36.48 0.08 -8.90
N CYS A 328 35.29 -0.30 -8.46
CA CYS A 328 33.99 0.12 -9.04
C CYS A 328 33.44 1.35 -8.33
N SER A 329 32.63 2.14 -9.03
CA SER A 329 31.69 3.06 -8.39
C SER A 329 30.36 2.35 -8.09
N TYR A 330 29.50 3.01 -7.29
CA TYR A 330 28.21 2.45 -6.93
C TYR A 330 27.15 3.55 -6.78
N GLU A 331 25.91 3.16 -6.96
CA GLU A 331 24.72 3.98 -6.66
C GLU A 331 23.77 3.16 -5.80
N ILE A 332 23.11 3.79 -4.83
CA ILE A 332 22.03 3.21 -4.03
C ILE A 332 20.80 4.07 -4.19
N THR A 333 19.69 3.45 -4.62
CA THR A 333 18.40 4.12 -4.75
C THR A 333 17.38 3.43 -3.85
N LYS A 334 16.69 4.23 -3.02
CA LYS A 334 15.60 3.72 -2.19
C LYS A 334 14.34 3.62 -3.03
N GLN A 335 13.75 2.42 -3.07
CA GLN A 335 12.56 2.10 -3.85
C GLN A 335 11.28 2.15 -3.03
N GLY A 336 11.38 1.99 -1.71
CA GLY A 336 10.28 2.07 -0.78
C GLY A 336 10.75 1.87 0.65
N GLU A 337 10.02 2.42 1.60
CA GLU A 337 10.28 2.24 3.03
C GLU A 337 9.03 2.48 3.88
N THR A 338 8.97 1.82 5.03
CA THR A 338 8.00 2.15 6.08
C THR A 338 8.61 1.96 7.45
N PRO A 339 8.27 2.82 8.44
CA PRO A 339 8.66 2.60 9.82
C PRO A 339 7.85 1.46 10.45
N SER A 340 8.27 0.99 11.61
CA SER A 340 7.39 0.23 12.51
C SER A 340 6.29 1.15 13.05
N CYS A 341 5.15 0.55 13.41
CA CYS A 341 4.00 1.29 13.92
C CYS A 341 3.62 0.84 15.32
N ARG A 342 3.10 1.79 16.11
CA ARG A 342 2.35 1.53 17.33
C ARG A 342 0.91 1.98 17.12
N MET A 343 -0.03 1.18 17.62
CA MET A 343 -1.46 1.54 17.69
C MET A 343 -1.74 2.20 19.03
N SER A 344 -2.84 2.95 19.09
CA SER A 344 -3.36 3.49 20.35
C SER A 344 -4.15 2.38 21.05
N ASP A 345 -3.64 1.88 22.16
CA ASP A 345 -4.18 0.73 22.87
C ASP A 345 -5.62 0.95 23.35
N GLU A 346 -6.03 2.20 23.57
CA GLU A 346 -7.35 2.61 24.02
C GLU A 346 -8.45 2.39 22.95
N LEU A 347 -8.10 2.46 21.66
CA LEU A 347 -9.08 2.37 20.57
C LEU A 347 -9.64 0.95 20.39
N ALA A 348 -8.84 -0.08 20.58
CA ALA A 348 -9.28 -1.44 20.30
C ALA A 348 -10.46 -1.90 21.19
N PRO A 349 -10.47 -1.67 22.53
CA PRO A 349 -11.63 -1.96 23.36
C PRO A 349 -12.87 -1.14 23.00
N GLU A 350 -12.69 0.13 22.62
CA GLU A 350 -13.79 1.00 22.23
C GLU A 350 -14.43 0.52 20.92
N ILE A 351 -13.62 0.25 19.90
CA ILE A 351 -14.08 -0.31 18.61
C ILE A 351 -14.79 -1.66 18.83
N GLN A 352 -14.23 -2.55 19.68
CA GLN A 352 -14.88 -3.81 20.00
C GLN A 352 -16.28 -3.59 20.58
N SER A 353 -16.43 -2.60 21.47
CA SER A 353 -17.69 -2.30 22.14
C SER A 353 -18.80 -1.87 21.18
N ILE A 354 -18.44 -1.26 20.03
CA ILE A 354 -19.39 -0.79 19.01
C ILE A 354 -19.58 -1.79 17.86
N ILE A 355 -18.60 -2.60 17.55
CA ILE A 355 -18.68 -3.56 16.43
C ILE A 355 -19.30 -4.90 16.87
N LYS A 356 -18.92 -5.43 18.04
CA LYS A 356 -19.41 -6.72 18.54
C LYS A 356 -20.96 -6.81 18.65
N PRO A 357 -21.67 -5.76 19.10
CA PRO A 357 -23.14 -5.77 19.16
C PRO A 357 -23.86 -5.83 17.81
N LEU A 358 -23.17 -5.54 16.69
CA LEU A 358 -23.76 -5.64 15.36
C LEU A 358 -24.15 -7.07 14.98
N GLY A 359 -23.45 -8.06 15.55
CA GLY A 359 -23.71 -9.48 15.34
C GLY A 359 -23.50 -9.95 13.89
N ILE A 360 -22.68 -9.22 13.11
CA ILE A 360 -22.39 -9.54 11.70
C ILE A 360 -21.07 -10.29 11.54
N PHE A 361 -20.18 -10.22 12.52
CA PHE A 361 -18.92 -10.96 12.54
C PHE A 361 -19.01 -12.16 13.48
N ARG A 362 -18.37 -13.26 13.10
CA ARG A 362 -18.24 -14.47 13.93
C ARG A 362 -17.50 -14.19 15.23
N ASP A 363 -16.44 -13.37 15.14
CA ASP A 363 -15.61 -12.95 16.26
C ASP A 363 -15.08 -11.53 16.05
N VAL A 364 -14.84 -10.82 17.17
CA VAL A 364 -14.32 -9.44 17.18
C VAL A 364 -13.18 -9.38 18.19
N PRO A 365 -11.98 -9.94 17.88
CA PRO A 365 -10.83 -9.86 18.75
C PRO A 365 -10.30 -8.42 18.87
N LEU A 366 -9.71 -8.10 20.03
CA LEU A 366 -9.10 -6.80 20.27
C LEU A 366 -7.89 -6.56 19.35
N ASP A 367 -7.13 -7.62 19.10
CA ASP A 367 -5.88 -7.55 18.36
C ASP A 367 -5.69 -8.75 17.43
N TYR A 368 -4.99 -8.47 16.34
CA TYR A 368 -4.39 -9.47 15.47
C TYR A 368 -2.88 -9.21 15.44
N SER A 369 -2.07 -10.24 15.61
CA SER A 369 -0.63 -10.16 15.45
C SER A 369 -0.22 -10.84 14.15
N GLY A 370 -0.15 -10.09 13.08
CA GLY A 370 0.28 -10.55 11.76
C GLY A 370 1.58 -9.86 11.34
N GLY A 371 2.60 -10.66 10.95
CA GLY A 371 3.84 -10.13 10.42
C GLY A 371 3.66 -9.66 8.98
N GLY A 372 4.03 -8.42 8.71
CA GLY A 372 4.02 -7.78 7.40
C GLY A 372 4.68 -6.42 7.52
N SER A 373 4.67 -5.66 6.44
CA SER A 373 5.04 -4.25 6.44
C SER A 373 3.92 -3.50 5.73
N GLU A 374 3.50 -2.38 6.29
CA GLU A 374 2.37 -1.58 5.84
C GLU A 374 2.74 -0.11 5.97
N ASP A 375 2.65 0.67 4.89
CA ASP A 375 3.08 2.07 4.92
C ASP A 375 2.02 3.03 5.52
N CYS A 376 0.80 2.56 5.80
CA CYS A 376 -0.15 3.26 6.69
C CYS A 376 0.48 3.61 8.05
N ALA A 377 1.55 2.91 8.45
CA ALA A 377 2.35 3.23 9.61
C ALA A 377 2.84 4.70 9.65
N TYR A 378 3.09 5.32 8.50
CA TYR A 378 3.44 6.75 8.44
C TYR A 378 2.31 7.64 8.93
N PHE A 379 1.07 7.39 8.49
CA PHE A 379 -0.11 8.17 8.90
C PHE A 379 -0.37 7.99 10.39
N LEU A 380 -0.40 6.76 10.87
CA LEU A 380 -0.65 6.43 12.27
C LEU A 380 0.40 7.05 13.20
N ASN A 381 1.69 6.87 12.87
CA ASN A 381 2.77 7.46 13.66
C ASN A 381 2.69 9.01 13.67
N ARG A 382 2.33 9.63 12.55
CA ARG A 382 2.18 11.09 12.45
C ARG A 382 1.07 11.59 13.36
N VAL A 383 -0.11 10.99 13.28
CA VAL A 383 -1.28 11.36 14.10
C VAL A 383 -0.99 11.16 15.58
N ILE A 384 -0.47 9.99 15.97
CA ILE A 384 -0.14 9.67 17.37
C ILE A 384 0.94 10.60 17.89
N SER A 385 1.98 10.93 17.12
CA SER A 385 3.03 11.85 17.54
C SER A 385 2.55 13.28 17.77
N ARG A 386 1.40 13.65 17.20
CA ARG A 386 0.75 14.97 17.38
C ARG A 386 -0.33 14.96 18.45
N GLY A 387 -0.52 13.86 19.15
CA GLY A 387 -1.46 13.73 20.28
C GLY A 387 -2.85 13.18 19.87
N GLY A 388 -3.04 12.81 18.61
CA GLY A 388 -4.21 12.07 18.18
C GLY A 388 -4.11 10.57 18.47
N MET A 389 -5.11 9.81 18.06
CA MET A 389 -5.15 8.36 18.23
C MET A 389 -5.28 7.66 16.87
N GLY A 390 -4.74 6.44 16.78
CA GLY A 390 -4.82 5.68 15.54
C GLY A 390 -4.74 4.18 15.73
N THR A 391 -5.43 3.43 14.86
CA THR A 391 -5.38 1.98 14.82
C THR A 391 -5.49 1.46 13.39
N TYR A 392 -5.03 0.23 13.18
CA TYR A 392 -5.16 -0.49 11.91
C TYR A 392 -5.98 -1.75 12.13
N MET A 393 -7.14 -1.81 11.51
CA MET A 393 -8.14 -2.85 11.69
C MET A 393 -8.03 -3.93 10.62
N LEU A 394 -8.60 -5.10 10.88
CA LEU A 394 -8.66 -6.19 9.91
C LEU A 394 -10.08 -6.70 9.72
N VAL A 395 -10.49 -6.81 8.46
CA VAL A 395 -11.70 -7.51 8.04
C VAL A 395 -11.27 -8.89 7.52
N GLY A 396 -11.49 -9.93 8.31
CA GLY A 396 -11.16 -11.29 7.90
C GLY A 396 -12.10 -11.79 6.82
N SER A 397 -11.55 -12.38 5.77
CA SER A 397 -12.32 -12.93 4.66
C SER A 397 -11.89 -14.35 4.30
N ALA A 398 -12.80 -15.12 3.75
CA ALA A 398 -12.55 -16.48 3.26
C ALA A 398 -11.77 -16.44 1.95
N ILE A 399 -10.45 -16.13 2.04
CA ILE A 399 -9.57 -16.09 0.87
C ILE A 399 -9.37 -17.48 0.26
N LYS A 400 -9.33 -17.56 -1.06
CA LYS A 400 -9.13 -18.83 -1.79
C LYS A 400 -7.67 -19.22 -1.95
N ALA A 401 -6.76 -18.24 -1.85
CA ALA A 401 -5.32 -18.41 -1.90
C ALA A 401 -4.67 -17.29 -1.08
N PRO A 402 -3.40 -17.43 -0.66
CA PRO A 402 -2.69 -16.35 0.04
C PRO A 402 -2.62 -15.07 -0.79
N HIS A 403 -2.44 -13.92 -0.10
CA HIS A 403 -2.15 -12.65 -0.77
C HIS A 403 -1.01 -12.81 -1.79
N HIS A 404 -1.05 -12.03 -2.86
CA HIS A 404 -0.10 -12.03 -3.99
C HIS A 404 -0.10 -13.33 -4.81
N ASN A 405 -1.11 -14.18 -4.66
CA ASN A 405 -1.28 -15.41 -5.43
C ASN A 405 -2.23 -15.18 -6.62
N PRO A 406 -1.98 -15.78 -7.81
CA PRO A 406 -2.86 -15.65 -8.97
C PRO A 406 -4.32 -16.10 -8.77
N LEU A 407 -4.61 -16.86 -7.72
CA LEU A 407 -5.94 -17.34 -7.35
C LEU A 407 -6.55 -16.60 -6.14
N PHE A 408 -5.90 -15.52 -5.69
CA PHE A 408 -6.44 -14.71 -4.59
C PHE A 408 -7.82 -14.17 -4.95
N ASP A 409 -8.73 -14.23 -4.01
CA ASP A 409 -10.05 -13.58 -4.06
C ASP A 409 -10.62 -13.57 -2.64
N ILE A 410 -11.56 -12.67 -2.39
CA ILE A 410 -12.23 -12.48 -1.10
C ILE A 410 -13.70 -12.91 -1.20
N ASP A 411 -14.34 -13.08 -0.05
CA ASP A 411 -15.81 -13.13 0.02
C ASP A 411 -16.37 -11.70 0.02
N GLU A 412 -17.20 -11.38 -0.96
CA GLU A 412 -17.78 -10.04 -1.11
C GLU A 412 -18.73 -9.66 0.04
N GLU A 413 -19.31 -10.64 0.76
CA GLU A 413 -20.09 -10.37 1.97
C GLU A 413 -19.22 -9.84 3.10
N ASP A 414 -17.97 -10.31 3.23
CA ASP A 414 -17.04 -9.77 4.22
C ASP A 414 -16.67 -8.32 3.91
N MET A 415 -16.53 -7.94 2.62
CA MET A 415 -16.36 -6.54 2.19
C MET A 415 -17.56 -5.67 2.61
N LEU A 416 -18.78 -6.16 2.40
CA LEU A 416 -20.00 -5.44 2.81
C LEU A 416 -20.08 -5.27 4.33
N ASN A 417 -19.68 -6.29 5.09
CA ASN A 417 -19.54 -6.20 6.54
C ASN A 417 -18.48 -5.15 6.94
N GLY A 418 -17.40 -5.03 6.16
CA GLY A 418 -16.40 -3.96 6.29
C GLY A 418 -17.01 -2.57 6.14
N VAL A 419 -17.87 -2.33 5.15
CA VAL A 419 -18.59 -1.05 4.99
C VAL A 419 -19.46 -0.77 6.21
N ILE A 420 -20.18 -1.78 6.74
CA ILE A 420 -21.01 -1.62 7.94
C ILE A 420 -20.14 -1.24 9.13
N ALA A 421 -18.98 -1.87 9.30
CA ALA A 421 -18.04 -1.56 10.39
C ALA A 421 -17.52 -0.12 10.28
N LEU A 422 -17.01 0.28 9.11
CA LEU A 422 -16.49 1.62 8.89
C LEU A 422 -17.56 2.70 9.11
N GLY A 423 -18.77 2.50 8.57
CA GLY A 423 -19.88 3.44 8.78
C GLY A 423 -20.31 3.54 10.25
N THR A 424 -20.23 2.43 11.00
CA THR A 424 -20.54 2.41 12.43
C THR A 424 -19.47 3.13 13.24
N ILE A 425 -18.20 2.93 12.92
CA ILE A 425 -17.07 3.65 13.54
C ILE A 425 -17.19 5.16 13.24
N ALA A 426 -17.42 5.54 11.99
CA ALA A 426 -17.62 6.93 11.61
C ALA A 426 -18.79 7.56 12.39
N ALA A 427 -19.94 6.86 12.49
CA ALA A 427 -21.09 7.33 13.24
C ALA A 427 -20.86 7.41 14.75
N HIS A 428 -19.89 6.71 15.30
CA HIS A 428 -19.50 6.79 16.71
C HIS A 428 -18.63 8.02 16.99
N TYR A 429 -17.60 8.24 16.18
CA TYR A 429 -16.61 9.31 16.41
C TYR A 429 -17.04 10.69 15.89
N LEU A 430 -17.89 10.77 14.89
CA LEU A 430 -18.41 12.02 14.30
C LEU A 430 -19.73 12.48 14.96
N LYS A 431 -19.77 12.56 16.29
CA LYS A 431 -20.96 12.98 17.06
C LYS A 431 -20.81 14.32 17.75
#